data_1ef42f817c6e4b724dc6428b35ff261a
#
_entry.id   1ef42f817c6e4b724dc6428b35ff261a
#
_cell.length_a   1.000
_cell.length_b   1.000
_cell.length_c   1.000
_cell.angle_alpha   90.00
_cell.angle_beta   90.00
_cell.angle_gamma   90.00
#
_symmetry.space_group_name_H-M   'P 1'
#
loop_
_entity.id
_entity.type
_entity.pdbx_description
1 polymer ?
#
loop_
_entity_poly.entity_id
_entity_poly.type
_entity_poly.pdbx_seq_one_letter_code
_entity_poly.pdbx_strand_id
1 'polypeptide(L)'
;MRIRKHLLPLALAMLVSSCAMGNDSSRRSKDSSPGFRALTDFSAFLRTTNRTTGEVVLDSGWIRASFAWDELVVSWNAQTPIGTGLKFEVRAMIQKRATKFYGLGLWADDTAEQRRESVVGQKDEDGDVLTDTLVLRQPTDQMQLRITLLPAANGSLPTLKLVGLSFLNRNARVAPQPPLKEAWGKSLPVPERSQLSYPGGRDWCSPTSVSMVLSYWARRLNRPELDVDVPGVAAGVFDVNWPGTGNWPFNTAFAGRFPGMQGFVTRLSDIAELEALVVDGVPPIISVSYDVLHGRATDQGNGHLVVVVGFTENGDPIVNDPWARFEKGDKVRQVVPRANLVRAWAHSRRTVYLIRPEAWLVRQ
;
A
#
# COMPACT_ATOMS: atom_id res chain seq x y z
N MET A 1 69.23 1.64 -62.44
CA MET A 1 69.46 1.28 -61.06
C MET A 1 68.14 1.52 -60.28
N ARG A 2 67.34 0.47 -60.13
CA ARG A 2 65.97 0.53 -59.56
C ARG A 2 65.98 -0.23 -58.25
N ILE A 3 65.65 0.45 -57.15
CA ILE A 3 65.50 -0.09 -55.81
C ILE A 3 64.00 -0.43 -55.65
N ARG A 4 63.71 -1.74 -55.45
CA ARG A 4 62.36 -2.20 -55.09
C ARG A 4 62.19 -2.13 -53.58
N LYS A 5 61.16 -1.43 -53.12
CA LYS A 5 60.72 -1.46 -51.75
C LYS A 5 59.69 -2.60 -51.56
N HIS A 6 59.99 -3.54 -50.64
CA HIS A 6 59.04 -4.55 -50.20
C HIS A 6 58.15 -3.97 -49.09
N LEU A 7 56.84 -3.98 -49.29
CA LEU A 7 55.83 -3.68 -48.29
C LEU A 7 55.37 -5.01 -47.67
N LEU A 8 55.58 -5.20 -46.36
CA LEU A 8 54.92 -6.23 -45.56
C LEU A 8 53.54 -5.73 -45.15
N PRO A 9 52.48 -6.53 -45.19
CA PRO A 9 51.19 -6.18 -44.59
C PRO A 9 51.20 -6.47 -43.08
N LEU A 10 50.85 -5.42 -42.33
CA LEU A 10 50.60 -5.51 -40.88
C LEU A 10 49.22 -6.16 -40.70
N ALA A 11 49.18 -7.38 -40.13
CA ALA A 11 47.93 -8.01 -39.69
C ALA A 11 47.46 -7.37 -38.37
N LEU A 12 46.37 -6.65 -38.41
CA LEU A 12 45.71 -6.07 -37.27
C LEU A 12 44.81 -7.17 -36.61
N ALA A 13 45.28 -7.77 -35.52
CA ALA A 13 44.47 -8.66 -34.73
C ALA A 13 43.41 -7.85 -33.91
N MET A 14 42.14 -7.93 -34.30
CA MET A 14 41.02 -7.45 -33.47
C MET A 14 40.84 -8.41 -32.31
N LEU A 15 41.20 -8.00 -31.10
CA LEU A 15 40.76 -8.59 -29.84
C LEU A 15 39.30 -8.24 -29.65
N VAL A 16 38.39 -9.18 -29.91
CA VAL A 16 37.00 -9.12 -29.51
C VAL A 16 36.93 -9.39 -28.01
N SER A 17 36.86 -8.31 -27.22
CA SER A 17 36.57 -8.40 -25.79
C SER A 17 35.08 -8.71 -25.64
N SER A 18 34.75 -9.98 -25.39
CA SER A 18 33.40 -10.39 -24.96
C SER A 18 33.14 -9.85 -23.56
N CYS A 19 32.51 -8.68 -23.47
CA CYS A 19 31.86 -8.23 -22.24
C CYS A 19 30.70 -9.19 -21.96
N ALA A 20 30.91 -10.16 -21.07
CA ALA A 20 29.83 -10.91 -20.46
C ALA A 20 28.94 -9.89 -19.71
N MET A 21 27.79 -9.55 -20.27
CA MET A 21 26.73 -8.89 -19.55
C MET A 21 26.23 -9.86 -18.48
N GLY A 22 26.77 -9.75 -17.29
CA GLY A 22 26.17 -10.32 -16.09
C GLY A 22 24.76 -9.72 -15.94
N ASN A 23 23.76 -10.56 -16.10
CA ASN A 23 22.38 -10.23 -15.75
C ASN A 23 22.33 -10.02 -14.23
N ASP A 24 22.56 -8.79 -13.77
CA ASP A 24 22.33 -8.39 -12.39
C ASP A 24 20.82 -8.16 -12.21
N SER A 25 20.11 -9.28 -11.93
CA SER A 25 18.67 -9.27 -11.61
C SER A 25 18.38 -8.81 -10.16
N SER A 26 19.34 -8.14 -9.50
CA SER A 26 19.18 -7.63 -8.13
C SER A 26 18.80 -6.15 -8.06
N ARG A 27 18.05 -5.62 -9.01
CA ARG A 27 17.38 -4.32 -8.82
C ARG A 27 16.23 -4.50 -7.82
N ARG A 28 16.54 -4.51 -6.54
CA ARG A 28 15.54 -4.32 -5.47
C ARG A 28 14.86 -2.97 -5.73
N SER A 29 13.56 -2.98 -6.04
CA SER A 29 12.79 -1.74 -6.07
C SER A 29 12.84 -1.13 -4.66
N LYS A 30 13.11 0.16 -4.54
CA LYS A 30 13.12 0.91 -3.27
C LYS A 30 11.77 0.92 -2.55
N ASP A 31 10.71 0.39 -3.16
CA ASP A 31 9.39 0.21 -2.56
C ASP A 31 9.31 -0.95 -1.55
N SER A 32 10.34 -1.77 -1.45
CA SER A 32 10.36 -2.87 -0.51
C SER A 32 10.98 -2.45 0.81
N SER A 33 10.19 -1.91 1.73
CA SER A 33 10.49 -2.10 3.15
C SER A 33 10.77 -3.60 3.37
N PRO A 34 11.66 -4.00 4.27
CA PRO A 34 12.02 -5.42 4.48
C PRO A 34 10.84 -6.37 4.62
N GLY A 35 9.64 -5.85 4.90
CA GLY A 35 8.39 -6.58 5.08
C GLY A 35 7.39 -6.50 3.94
N PHE A 36 7.70 -5.92 2.78
CA PHE A 36 6.73 -5.76 1.69
C PHE A 36 7.10 -6.60 0.46
N ARG A 37 6.08 -7.26 -0.13
CA ARG A 37 6.19 -7.96 -1.40
C ARG A 37 4.99 -7.66 -2.28
N ALA A 38 5.22 -7.16 -3.48
CA ALA A 38 4.21 -7.01 -4.52
C ALA A 38 4.18 -8.26 -5.40
N LEU A 39 2.98 -8.75 -5.71
CA LEU A 39 2.70 -9.79 -6.69
C LEU A 39 1.91 -9.16 -7.82
N THR A 40 2.42 -9.23 -9.04
CA THR A 40 1.79 -8.68 -10.26
C THR A 40 1.63 -9.75 -11.35
N ASP A 41 2.25 -10.91 -11.16
CA ASP A 41 2.09 -12.08 -12.02
C ASP A 41 1.47 -13.23 -11.21
N PHE A 42 0.35 -13.75 -11.70
CA PHE A 42 -0.44 -14.82 -11.09
C PHE A 42 -0.44 -16.08 -11.95
N SER A 43 0.38 -16.15 -13.00
CA SER A 43 0.43 -17.28 -13.94
C SER A 43 0.85 -18.60 -13.29
N ALA A 44 1.67 -18.50 -12.23
CA ALA A 44 2.13 -19.66 -11.44
C ALA A 44 1.11 -20.14 -10.38
N PHE A 45 -0.03 -19.44 -10.22
CA PHE A 45 -1.07 -19.85 -9.27
C PHE A 45 -1.87 -21.02 -9.86
N LEU A 46 -2.15 -22.03 -9.03
CA LEU A 46 -3.08 -23.09 -9.41
C LEU A 46 -4.47 -22.50 -9.60
N ARG A 47 -4.99 -22.63 -10.82
CA ARG A 47 -6.32 -22.12 -11.20
C ARG A 47 -7.34 -23.24 -11.21
N THR A 48 -8.41 -23.10 -10.43
CA THR A 48 -9.53 -24.02 -10.38
C THR A 48 -10.83 -23.25 -10.65
N THR A 49 -11.69 -23.79 -11.51
CA THR A 49 -13.00 -23.19 -11.82
C THR A 49 -14.12 -24.09 -11.28
N ASN A 50 -14.99 -23.49 -10.48
CA ASN A 50 -16.24 -24.13 -10.07
C ASN A 50 -17.22 -24.08 -11.25
N ARG A 51 -17.56 -25.23 -11.82
CA ARG A 51 -18.43 -25.32 -13.00
C ARG A 51 -19.87 -24.90 -12.73
N THR A 52 -20.32 -24.95 -11.48
CA THR A 52 -21.69 -24.62 -11.11
C THR A 52 -21.87 -23.13 -10.89
N THR A 53 -20.91 -22.49 -10.18
CA THR A 53 -21.00 -21.07 -9.83
C THR A 53 -20.21 -20.16 -10.80
N GLY A 54 -19.32 -20.73 -11.60
CA GLY A 54 -18.40 -19.96 -12.45
C GLY A 54 -17.24 -19.30 -11.69
N GLU A 55 -17.17 -19.45 -10.37
CA GLU A 55 -16.08 -18.92 -9.54
C GLU A 55 -14.74 -19.49 -9.96
N VAL A 56 -13.72 -18.63 -9.96
CA VAL A 56 -12.35 -19.03 -10.24
C VAL A 56 -11.50 -18.82 -9.01
N VAL A 57 -10.92 -19.89 -8.50
CA VAL A 57 -9.99 -19.87 -7.37
C VAL A 57 -8.57 -19.90 -7.89
N LEU A 58 -7.75 -18.98 -7.40
CA LEU A 58 -6.31 -18.89 -7.62
C LEU A 58 -5.61 -19.21 -6.30
N ASP A 59 -4.95 -20.34 -6.23
CA ASP A 59 -4.13 -20.75 -5.07
C ASP A 59 -2.66 -20.53 -5.40
N SER A 60 -1.95 -19.73 -4.58
CA SER A 60 -0.50 -19.64 -4.68
C SER A 60 0.17 -20.93 -4.20
N GLY A 61 1.40 -21.18 -4.61
CA GLY A 61 2.28 -22.05 -3.83
C GLY A 61 2.59 -21.42 -2.45
N TRP A 62 3.41 -22.11 -1.64
CA TRP A 62 3.89 -21.53 -0.39
C TRP A 62 4.84 -20.36 -0.68
N ILE A 63 4.45 -19.16 -0.24
CA ILE A 63 5.22 -17.93 -0.35
C ILE A 63 6.06 -17.81 0.91
N ARG A 64 7.38 -17.70 0.74
CA ARG A 64 8.32 -17.48 1.84
C ARG A 64 8.66 -16.00 1.95
N ALA A 65 8.49 -15.43 3.16
CA ALA A 65 9.00 -14.12 3.51
C ALA A 65 10.50 -14.18 3.84
N SER A 66 11.19 -13.05 3.80
CA SER A 66 12.63 -12.96 4.10
C SER A 66 12.96 -13.06 5.61
N PHE A 67 11.94 -12.99 6.45
CA PHE A 67 12.05 -13.08 7.91
C PHE A 67 10.77 -13.71 8.49
N ALA A 68 10.84 -14.16 9.75
CA ALA A 68 9.67 -14.62 10.48
C ALA A 68 8.76 -13.44 10.84
N TRP A 69 7.47 -13.55 10.52
CA TRP A 69 6.45 -12.53 10.71
C TRP A 69 5.28 -13.08 11.52
N ASP A 70 4.56 -12.20 12.20
CA ASP A 70 3.36 -12.53 12.98
C ASP A 70 2.18 -11.58 12.74
N GLU A 71 2.37 -10.55 11.88
CA GLU A 71 1.28 -9.75 11.32
C GLU A 71 1.39 -9.67 9.80
N LEU A 72 0.24 -9.67 9.12
CA LEU A 72 0.14 -9.51 7.67
C LEU A 72 -1.07 -8.66 7.32
N VAL A 73 -0.84 -7.63 6.50
CA VAL A 73 -1.90 -6.93 5.76
C VAL A 73 -1.79 -7.31 4.29
N VAL A 74 -2.91 -7.72 3.70
CA VAL A 74 -3.01 -7.97 2.25
C VAL A 74 -3.80 -6.83 1.63
N SER A 75 -3.22 -6.17 0.65
CA SER A 75 -3.87 -5.13 -0.15
C SER A 75 -3.87 -5.53 -1.61
N TRP A 76 -4.74 -4.95 -2.42
CA TRP A 76 -4.90 -5.36 -3.82
C TRP A 76 -5.30 -4.19 -4.72
N ASN A 77 -5.00 -4.34 -6.02
CA ASN A 77 -5.56 -3.52 -7.07
C ASN A 77 -6.21 -4.42 -8.11
N ALA A 78 -7.43 -4.10 -8.48
CA ALA A 78 -8.21 -4.87 -9.43
C ALA A 78 -9.17 -3.98 -10.21
N GLN A 79 -9.64 -4.48 -11.34
CA GLN A 79 -10.83 -3.99 -12.01
C GLN A 79 -11.95 -4.96 -11.73
N THR A 80 -13.04 -4.46 -11.15
CA THR A 80 -14.23 -5.24 -10.83
C THR A 80 -15.41 -4.70 -11.63
N PRO A 81 -15.65 -5.19 -12.86
CA PRO A 81 -16.86 -4.86 -13.60
C PRO A 81 -18.11 -5.11 -12.76
N ILE A 82 -19.21 -4.43 -13.07
CA ILE A 82 -20.49 -4.55 -12.35
C ILE A 82 -20.86 -6.03 -12.18
N GLY A 83 -21.27 -6.41 -10.97
CA GLY A 83 -21.62 -7.76 -10.59
C GLY A 83 -20.45 -8.68 -10.29
N THR A 84 -19.19 -8.24 -10.47
CA THR A 84 -18.00 -9.05 -10.14
C THR A 84 -17.42 -8.68 -8.79
N GLY A 85 -16.69 -9.62 -8.17
CA GLY A 85 -16.03 -9.40 -6.90
C GLY A 85 -14.78 -10.26 -6.70
N LEU A 86 -14.10 -10.02 -5.60
CA LEU A 86 -12.90 -10.74 -5.19
C LEU A 86 -13.00 -11.12 -3.72
N LYS A 87 -12.51 -12.32 -3.37
CA LYS A 87 -12.29 -12.71 -1.99
C LYS A 87 -10.83 -13.04 -1.77
N PHE A 88 -10.26 -12.55 -0.68
CA PHE A 88 -8.86 -12.80 -0.32
C PHE A 88 -8.78 -13.61 0.97
N GLU A 89 -8.02 -14.70 0.93
CA GLU A 89 -7.82 -15.59 2.06
C GLU A 89 -6.34 -15.97 2.18
N VAL A 90 -5.86 -16.09 3.41
CA VAL A 90 -4.48 -16.47 3.72
C VAL A 90 -4.45 -17.60 4.73
N ARG A 91 -3.54 -18.56 4.55
CA ARG A 91 -3.15 -19.48 5.61
C ARG A 91 -1.64 -19.43 5.82
N ALA A 92 -1.22 -19.73 7.03
CA ALA A 92 0.18 -19.74 7.46
C ALA A 92 0.68 -21.17 7.73
N MET A 93 2.00 -21.36 7.68
CA MET A 93 2.64 -22.62 8.06
C MET A 93 3.23 -22.46 9.47
N ILE A 94 2.64 -23.08 10.47
CA ILE A 94 3.12 -23.04 11.85
C ILE A 94 3.55 -24.45 12.25
N GLN A 95 4.81 -24.63 12.64
CA GLN A 95 5.36 -25.92 13.09
C GLN A 95 5.04 -27.09 12.14
N LYS A 96 5.20 -26.88 10.83
CA LYS A 96 4.91 -27.83 9.73
C LYS A 96 3.42 -28.18 9.57
N ARG A 97 2.51 -27.47 10.20
CA ARG A 97 1.07 -27.58 10.04
C ARG A 97 0.50 -26.31 9.40
N ALA A 98 -0.30 -26.45 8.37
CA ALA A 98 -1.04 -25.32 7.81
C ALA A 98 -2.17 -24.92 8.77
N THR A 99 -2.35 -23.62 8.99
CA THR A 99 -3.54 -23.08 9.67
C THR A 99 -4.77 -23.24 8.78
N LYS A 100 -5.96 -22.91 9.28
CA LYS A 100 -7.10 -22.66 8.39
C LYS A 100 -6.80 -21.47 7.46
N PHE A 101 -7.62 -21.28 6.45
CA PHE A 101 -7.66 -20.02 5.70
C PHE A 101 -8.39 -18.94 6.51
N TYR A 102 -7.73 -17.79 6.69
CA TYR A 102 -8.30 -16.57 7.27
C TYR A 102 -8.75 -15.66 6.13
N GLY A 103 -10.01 -15.25 6.12
CA GLY A 103 -10.55 -14.29 5.16
C GLY A 103 -10.10 -12.88 5.50
N LEU A 104 -9.52 -12.18 4.54
CA LEU A 104 -9.02 -10.80 4.73
C LEU A 104 -9.94 -9.75 4.11
N GLY A 105 -10.97 -10.16 3.41
CA GLY A 105 -12.03 -9.30 2.90
C GLY A 105 -12.63 -9.79 1.58
N LEU A 106 -13.84 -9.29 1.33
CA LEU A 106 -14.52 -9.33 0.05
C LEU A 106 -14.47 -7.92 -0.54
N TRP A 107 -14.18 -7.82 -1.83
CA TRP A 107 -14.06 -6.56 -2.54
C TRP A 107 -14.90 -6.52 -3.80
N ALA A 108 -15.67 -5.44 -3.97
CA ALA A 108 -16.30 -5.06 -5.22
C ALA A 108 -16.34 -3.53 -5.32
N ASP A 109 -16.14 -2.96 -6.51
CA ASP A 109 -16.36 -1.52 -6.74
C ASP A 109 -17.84 -1.17 -6.69
N ASP A 110 -18.68 -2.02 -7.30
CA ASP A 110 -20.14 -1.95 -7.24
C ASP A 110 -20.65 -3.01 -6.26
N THR A 111 -21.44 -2.59 -5.29
CA THR A 111 -21.98 -3.47 -4.22
C THR A 111 -23.44 -3.87 -4.44
N ALA A 112 -24.00 -3.65 -5.61
CA ALA A 112 -25.39 -4.06 -5.91
C ALA A 112 -25.58 -5.59 -5.91
N GLU A 113 -24.60 -6.34 -6.45
CA GLU A 113 -24.66 -7.79 -6.55
C GLU A 113 -23.60 -8.49 -5.69
N GLN A 114 -22.45 -7.86 -5.48
CA GLN A 114 -21.35 -8.37 -4.68
C GLN A 114 -21.14 -7.52 -3.42
N ARG A 115 -20.46 -8.07 -2.42
CA ARG A 115 -20.23 -7.38 -1.15
C ARG A 115 -18.84 -6.78 -1.07
N ARG A 116 -18.74 -5.70 -0.27
CA ARG A 116 -17.49 -5.15 0.21
C ARG A 116 -17.53 -5.20 1.72
N GLU A 117 -16.82 -6.18 2.27
CA GLU A 117 -16.91 -6.47 3.70
C GLU A 117 -15.66 -7.16 4.23
N SER A 118 -15.27 -6.80 5.45
CA SER A 118 -14.32 -7.59 6.24
C SER A 118 -14.99 -8.87 6.76
N VAL A 119 -14.16 -9.87 7.10
CA VAL A 119 -14.62 -11.16 7.61
C VAL A 119 -14.39 -11.21 9.11
N VAL A 120 -15.47 -11.19 9.89
CA VAL A 120 -15.41 -11.18 11.36
C VAL A 120 -15.44 -12.59 11.99
N GLY A 121 -15.12 -12.68 13.28
CA GLY A 121 -15.31 -13.90 14.06
C GLY A 121 -14.34 -15.04 13.75
N GLN A 122 -13.12 -14.74 13.32
CA GLN A 122 -12.17 -15.74 12.83
C GLN A 122 -11.17 -16.24 13.88
N LYS A 123 -11.20 -15.71 15.10
CA LYS A 123 -10.26 -16.04 16.17
C LYS A 123 -10.22 -17.53 16.48
N ASP A 124 -9.00 -18.07 16.59
CA ASP A 124 -8.75 -19.45 17.02
C ASP A 124 -7.41 -19.59 17.77
N GLU A 125 -6.90 -20.83 17.88
CA GLU A 125 -5.63 -21.13 18.55
C GLU A 125 -4.40 -20.61 17.81
N ASP A 126 -4.47 -20.42 16.49
CA ASP A 126 -3.34 -19.98 15.66
C ASP A 126 -3.29 -18.45 15.51
N GLY A 127 -4.44 -17.77 15.48
CA GLY A 127 -4.48 -16.34 15.25
C GLY A 127 -5.88 -15.74 15.23
N ASP A 128 -5.94 -14.50 14.72
CA ASP A 128 -7.17 -13.73 14.52
C ASP A 128 -7.01 -12.77 13.36
N VAL A 129 -8.12 -12.28 12.82
CA VAL A 129 -8.14 -11.16 11.88
C VAL A 129 -8.79 -9.96 12.54
N LEU A 130 -7.99 -8.91 12.75
CA LEU A 130 -8.44 -7.65 13.32
C LEU A 130 -8.80 -6.71 12.15
N THR A 131 -10.05 -6.75 11.72
CA THR A 131 -10.62 -6.04 10.56
C THR A 131 -9.93 -6.44 9.25
N ASP A 132 -8.69 -6.00 9.03
CA ASP A 132 -7.92 -6.14 7.79
C ASP A 132 -6.50 -6.70 8.03
N THR A 133 -6.17 -7.01 9.29
CA THR A 133 -4.83 -7.46 9.67
C THR A 133 -4.90 -8.86 10.27
N LEU A 134 -4.26 -9.83 9.61
CA LEU A 134 -4.02 -11.15 10.20
C LEU A 134 -2.93 -11.02 11.27
N VAL A 135 -3.25 -11.48 12.48
CA VAL A 135 -2.35 -11.53 13.65
C VAL A 135 -2.20 -12.96 14.09
N LEU A 136 -0.99 -13.52 13.97
CA LEU A 136 -0.67 -14.87 14.41
C LEU A 136 -0.15 -14.87 15.87
N ARG A 137 -0.40 -15.93 16.59
CA ARG A 137 0.16 -16.13 17.94
C ARG A 137 1.61 -16.56 17.93
N GLN A 138 2.03 -17.23 16.86
CA GLN A 138 3.41 -17.67 16.65
C GLN A 138 3.91 -17.15 15.29
N PRO A 139 5.14 -16.63 15.23
CA PRO A 139 5.71 -16.17 13.98
C PRO A 139 5.97 -17.34 13.02
N THR A 140 5.87 -17.05 11.72
CA THR A 140 6.20 -17.95 10.64
C THR A 140 6.88 -17.19 9.50
N ASP A 141 7.57 -17.90 8.61
CA ASP A 141 8.12 -17.32 7.39
C ASP A 141 7.37 -17.75 6.12
N GLN A 142 6.29 -18.56 6.25
CA GLN A 142 5.58 -19.12 5.11
C GLN A 142 4.08 -18.87 5.19
N MET A 143 3.50 -18.48 4.07
CA MET A 143 2.06 -18.32 3.89
C MET A 143 1.63 -18.83 2.52
N GLN A 144 0.33 -19.10 2.37
CA GLN A 144 -0.31 -19.35 1.09
C GLN A 144 -1.47 -18.38 0.92
N LEU A 145 -1.57 -17.79 -0.26
CA LEU A 145 -2.63 -16.87 -0.64
C LEU A 145 -3.64 -17.62 -1.52
N ARG A 146 -4.92 -17.44 -1.22
CA ARG A 146 -6.04 -17.86 -2.03
C ARG A 146 -6.85 -16.63 -2.46
N ILE A 147 -7.15 -16.53 -3.75
CA ILE A 147 -7.96 -15.45 -4.32
C ILE A 147 -9.11 -16.09 -5.08
N THR A 148 -10.34 -15.75 -4.71
CA THR A 148 -11.52 -16.19 -5.45
C THR A 148 -12.03 -15.03 -6.30
N LEU A 149 -12.10 -15.24 -7.60
CA LEU A 149 -12.72 -14.34 -8.56
C LEU A 149 -14.19 -14.70 -8.66
N LEU A 150 -15.06 -13.78 -8.26
CA LEU A 150 -16.52 -13.94 -8.25
C LEU A 150 -17.08 -13.41 -9.59
N PRO A 151 -17.75 -14.25 -10.41
CA PRO A 151 -18.29 -13.82 -11.69
C PRO A 151 -19.55 -13.00 -11.54
N ALA A 152 -19.80 -12.12 -12.51
CA ALA A 152 -21.11 -11.54 -12.74
C ALA A 152 -22.06 -12.57 -13.40
N ALA A 153 -23.35 -12.28 -13.40
CA ALA A 153 -24.38 -13.13 -14.02
C ALA A 153 -24.12 -13.43 -15.52
N ASN A 154 -23.44 -12.54 -16.23
CA ASN A 154 -23.03 -12.73 -17.63
C ASN A 154 -21.73 -13.53 -17.81
N GLY A 155 -21.13 -14.04 -16.73
CA GLY A 155 -19.87 -14.78 -16.73
C GLY A 155 -18.60 -13.92 -16.77
N SER A 156 -18.71 -12.58 -16.77
CA SER A 156 -17.53 -11.69 -16.65
C SER A 156 -16.81 -11.92 -15.32
N LEU A 157 -15.50 -11.84 -15.32
CA LEU A 157 -14.65 -11.98 -14.14
C LEU A 157 -13.90 -10.69 -13.85
N PRO A 158 -13.54 -10.41 -12.58
CA PRO A 158 -12.66 -9.30 -12.24
C PRO A 158 -11.25 -9.55 -12.78
N THR A 159 -10.51 -8.46 -13.02
CA THR A 159 -9.10 -8.53 -13.43
C THR A 159 -8.22 -8.05 -12.26
N LEU A 160 -7.43 -8.96 -11.72
CA LEU A 160 -6.46 -8.69 -10.67
C LEU A 160 -5.18 -8.10 -11.28
N LYS A 161 -4.68 -7.00 -10.71
CA LYS A 161 -3.48 -6.30 -11.19
C LYS A 161 -2.31 -6.43 -10.23
N LEU A 162 -2.57 -6.30 -8.92
CA LEU A 162 -1.55 -6.32 -7.90
C LEU A 162 -2.11 -6.91 -6.61
N VAL A 163 -1.27 -7.67 -5.90
CA VAL A 163 -1.48 -8.00 -4.48
C VAL A 163 -0.22 -7.58 -3.72
N GLY A 164 -0.40 -6.68 -2.75
CA GLY A 164 0.64 -6.26 -1.81
C GLY A 164 0.55 -7.08 -0.53
N LEU A 165 1.65 -7.68 -0.13
CA LEU A 165 1.80 -8.43 1.11
C LEU A 165 2.70 -7.64 2.05
N SER A 166 2.14 -7.05 3.10
CA SER A 166 2.88 -6.30 4.12
C SER A 166 3.06 -7.13 5.38
N PHE A 167 4.24 -7.72 5.52
CA PHE A 167 4.63 -8.54 6.66
C PHE A 167 5.23 -7.70 7.78
N LEU A 168 4.98 -8.08 9.02
CA LEU A 168 5.59 -7.49 10.20
C LEU A 168 5.94 -8.57 11.22
N ASN A 169 7.08 -8.41 11.87
CA ASN A 169 7.41 -9.07 13.12
C ASN A 169 7.25 -8.06 14.26
N ARG A 170 6.26 -8.26 15.12
CA ARG A 170 5.95 -7.32 16.23
C ARG A 170 7.09 -7.17 17.24
N ASN A 171 8.00 -8.14 17.28
CA ASN A 171 9.15 -8.14 18.20
C ASN A 171 10.44 -7.67 17.56
N ALA A 172 10.43 -7.41 16.23
CA ALA A 172 11.62 -6.90 15.54
C ALA A 172 11.88 -5.44 15.94
N ARG A 173 13.16 -5.15 16.20
CA ARG A 173 13.64 -3.79 16.42
C ARG A 173 14.31 -3.31 15.14
N VAL A 174 13.89 -2.16 14.65
CA VAL A 174 14.51 -1.49 13.51
C VAL A 174 15.39 -0.37 14.04
N ALA A 175 16.64 -0.34 13.61
CA ALA A 175 17.54 0.75 13.96
C ALA A 175 17.08 2.03 13.24
N PRO A 176 17.01 3.18 13.95
CA PRO A 176 16.67 4.45 13.32
C PRO A 176 17.67 4.79 12.21
N GLN A 177 17.17 5.32 11.09
CA GLN A 177 17.99 5.84 10.02
C GLN A 177 18.28 7.32 10.21
N PRO A 178 19.41 7.83 9.72
CA PRO A 178 19.66 9.26 9.69
C PRO A 178 18.57 10.00 8.90
N PRO A 179 18.16 11.20 9.33
CA PRO A 179 17.20 12.01 8.59
C PRO A 179 17.68 12.32 7.17
N LEU A 180 16.78 12.22 6.19
CA LEU A 180 17.04 12.64 4.81
C LEU A 180 16.74 14.13 4.66
N LYS A 181 17.74 14.96 5.03
CA LYS A 181 17.60 16.44 5.04
C LYS A 181 17.25 17.05 3.68
N GLU A 182 17.41 16.31 2.58
CA GLU A 182 16.95 16.73 1.26
C GLU A 182 15.44 17.03 1.22
N ALA A 183 14.66 16.39 2.09
CA ALA A 183 13.22 16.63 2.22
C ALA A 183 12.88 17.92 2.97
N TRP A 184 13.84 18.47 3.74
CA TRP A 184 13.59 19.61 4.61
C TRP A 184 13.40 20.88 3.78
N GLY A 185 12.44 21.72 4.13
CA GLY A 185 12.00 22.87 3.35
C GLY A 185 11.13 22.51 2.12
N LYS A 186 10.83 21.21 1.87
CA LYS A 186 9.97 20.79 0.77
C LYS A 186 8.53 20.57 1.23
N SER A 187 7.58 20.96 0.38
CA SER A 187 6.15 20.68 0.58
C SER A 187 5.47 20.37 -0.76
N LEU A 188 4.69 19.29 -0.79
CA LEU A 188 3.90 18.88 -1.94
C LEU A 188 2.57 19.66 -1.97
N PRO A 189 2.10 20.11 -3.13
CA PRO A 189 0.87 20.89 -3.26
C PRO A 189 -0.38 19.97 -3.23
N VAL A 190 -0.50 19.15 -2.18
CA VAL A 190 -1.66 18.29 -1.97
C VAL A 190 -2.85 19.17 -1.58
N PRO A 191 -4.01 19.06 -2.25
CA PRO A 191 -5.20 19.81 -1.89
C PRO A 191 -5.65 19.52 -0.46
N GLU A 192 -6.19 20.54 0.19
CA GLU A 192 -6.68 20.46 1.56
C GLU A 192 -8.19 20.17 1.56
N ARG A 193 -8.60 19.10 2.30
CA ARG A 193 -10.01 18.73 2.49
C ARG A 193 -10.26 18.41 3.94
N SER A 194 -11.39 18.88 4.47
CA SER A 194 -11.85 18.51 5.82
C SER A 194 -12.96 17.47 5.73
N GLN A 195 -12.82 16.38 6.48
CA GLN A 195 -13.90 15.38 6.63
C GLN A 195 -15.14 15.99 7.27
N LEU A 196 -14.97 17.00 8.13
CA LEU A 196 -16.07 17.64 8.87
C LEU A 196 -16.89 18.62 8.00
N SER A 197 -16.47 18.89 6.77
CA SER A 197 -17.25 19.67 5.81
C SER A 197 -18.45 18.90 5.23
N TYR A 198 -18.58 17.62 5.56
CA TYR A 198 -19.62 16.75 5.01
C TYR A 198 -20.50 16.14 6.09
N PRO A 199 -21.84 16.05 5.87
CA PRO A 199 -22.73 15.31 6.76
C PRO A 199 -22.29 13.84 6.85
N GLY A 200 -22.14 13.31 8.08
CA GLY A 200 -21.65 11.93 8.30
C GLY A 200 -20.14 11.79 8.25
N GLY A 201 -19.40 12.83 7.95
CA GLY A 201 -17.92 12.78 7.75
C GLY A 201 -17.09 12.52 9.01
N ARG A 202 -17.70 12.38 10.18
CA ARG A 202 -16.98 12.25 11.46
C ARG A 202 -15.95 11.12 11.47
N ASP A 203 -16.21 10.02 10.78
CA ASP A 203 -15.33 8.83 10.73
C ASP A 203 -14.65 8.67 9.35
N TRP A 204 -14.53 9.77 8.57
CA TRP A 204 -14.04 9.74 7.20
C TRP A 204 -12.58 10.21 7.05
N CYS A 205 -11.74 10.06 8.08
CA CYS A 205 -10.35 10.49 7.98
C CYS A 205 -9.59 9.74 6.87
N SER A 206 -9.82 8.43 6.73
CA SER A 206 -9.18 7.61 5.70
C SER A 206 -9.63 8.01 4.28
N PRO A 207 -10.93 8.00 3.93
CA PRO A 207 -11.37 8.41 2.58
C PRO A 207 -11.06 9.87 2.27
N THR A 208 -11.05 10.77 3.27
CA THR A 208 -10.64 12.17 3.05
C THR A 208 -9.17 12.27 2.67
N SER A 209 -8.30 11.51 3.35
CA SER A 209 -6.88 11.45 3.02
C SER A 209 -6.64 10.87 1.63
N VAL A 210 -7.36 9.79 1.26
CA VAL A 210 -7.30 9.20 -0.09
C VAL A 210 -7.78 10.21 -1.14
N SER A 211 -8.89 10.92 -0.89
CA SER A 211 -9.43 11.95 -1.76
C SER A 211 -8.42 13.09 -2.00
N MET A 212 -7.70 13.55 -0.96
CA MET A 212 -6.64 14.55 -1.09
C MET A 212 -5.49 14.07 -1.98
N VAL A 213 -5.03 12.83 -1.79
CA VAL A 213 -3.92 12.25 -2.58
C VAL A 213 -4.35 11.98 -4.03
N LEU A 214 -5.55 11.49 -4.27
CA LEU A 214 -6.07 11.32 -5.64
C LEU A 214 -6.21 12.67 -6.35
N SER A 215 -6.70 13.72 -5.68
CA SER A 215 -6.77 15.08 -6.21
C SER A 215 -5.39 15.66 -6.54
N TYR A 216 -4.36 15.37 -5.72
CA TYR A 216 -2.98 15.71 -6.04
C TYR A 216 -2.52 15.08 -7.35
N TRP A 217 -2.75 13.78 -7.54
CA TRP A 217 -2.41 13.08 -8.76
C TRP A 217 -3.24 13.52 -9.95
N ALA A 218 -4.53 13.84 -9.75
CA ALA A 218 -5.41 14.41 -10.79
C ALA A 218 -4.78 15.64 -11.44
N ARG A 219 -4.32 16.59 -10.61
CA ARG A 219 -3.65 17.81 -11.06
C ARG A 219 -2.30 17.54 -11.72
N ARG A 220 -1.48 16.68 -11.10
CA ARG A 220 -0.11 16.40 -11.55
C ARG A 220 -0.06 15.64 -12.87
N LEU A 221 -1.06 14.80 -13.14
CA LEU A 221 -1.16 13.96 -14.35
C LEU A 221 -2.13 14.53 -15.40
N ASN A 222 -2.81 15.64 -15.09
CA ASN A 222 -3.92 16.17 -15.91
C ASN A 222 -5.01 15.10 -16.16
N ARG A 223 -5.45 14.43 -15.08
CA ARG A 223 -6.43 13.35 -15.10
C ARG A 223 -7.59 13.67 -14.14
N PRO A 224 -8.58 14.47 -14.60
CA PRO A 224 -9.66 14.97 -13.73
C PRO A 224 -10.52 13.86 -13.11
N GLU A 225 -10.58 12.66 -13.71
CA GLU A 225 -11.30 11.51 -13.18
C GLU A 225 -10.74 10.96 -11.87
N LEU A 226 -9.50 11.31 -11.52
CA LEU A 226 -8.91 10.99 -10.22
C LEU A 226 -9.37 11.95 -9.12
N ASP A 227 -9.93 13.10 -9.46
CA ASP A 227 -10.37 14.10 -8.46
C ASP A 227 -11.73 13.74 -7.86
N VAL A 228 -11.78 12.60 -7.18
CA VAL A 228 -12.99 12.12 -6.51
C VAL A 228 -13.17 12.88 -5.19
N ASP A 229 -14.40 13.35 -4.94
CA ASP A 229 -14.75 14.02 -3.69
C ASP A 229 -14.75 13.06 -2.48
N VAL A 230 -14.81 13.63 -1.29
CA VAL A 230 -14.76 12.84 -0.04
C VAL A 230 -15.94 11.89 0.10
N PRO A 231 -17.20 12.29 -0.15
CA PRO A 231 -18.34 11.39 -0.11
C PRO A 231 -18.24 10.22 -1.10
N GLY A 232 -17.73 10.48 -2.32
CA GLY A 232 -17.55 9.46 -3.35
C GLY A 232 -16.51 8.41 -2.92
N VAL A 233 -15.39 8.84 -2.32
CA VAL A 233 -14.41 7.89 -1.75
C VAL A 233 -15.02 7.15 -0.57
N ALA A 234 -15.68 7.82 0.36
CA ALA A 234 -16.29 7.20 1.54
C ALA A 234 -17.31 6.11 1.16
N ALA A 235 -18.18 6.37 0.20
CA ALA A 235 -19.11 5.38 -0.34
C ALA A 235 -18.36 4.21 -1.00
N GLY A 236 -17.25 4.52 -1.73
CA GLY A 236 -16.44 3.54 -2.43
C GLY A 236 -15.56 2.65 -1.54
N VAL A 237 -15.44 2.92 -0.23
CA VAL A 237 -14.61 2.14 0.70
C VAL A 237 -15.36 1.63 1.92
N PHE A 238 -16.67 1.89 2.01
CA PHE A 238 -17.48 1.50 3.16
C PHE A 238 -17.47 -0.02 3.36
N ASP A 239 -17.13 -0.44 4.59
CA ASP A 239 -17.11 -1.83 5.02
C ASP A 239 -18.43 -2.15 5.75
N VAL A 240 -19.17 -3.15 5.29
CA VAL A 240 -20.49 -3.48 5.83
C VAL A 240 -20.39 -4.22 7.17
N ASN A 241 -19.44 -5.12 7.32
CA ASN A 241 -19.30 -5.95 8.52
C ASN A 241 -18.51 -5.27 9.64
N TRP A 242 -17.72 -4.26 9.29
CA TRP A 242 -17.11 -3.33 10.23
C TRP A 242 -17.57 -1.92 9.87
N PRO A 243 -18.83 -1.54 10.27
CA PRO A 243 -19.48 -0.36 9.73
C PRO A 243 -18.63 0.90 9.82
N GLY A 244 -17.95 1.24 8.72
CA GLY A 244 -16.99 2.32 8.67
C GLY A 244 -16.19 2.39 7.37
N THR A 245 -15.32 3.38 7.30
CA THR A 245 -14.52 3.68 6.09
C THR A 245 -13.01 3.53 6.31
N GLY A 246 -12.61 3.02 7.48
CA GLY A 246 -11.20 2.95 7.89
C GLY A 246 -10.47 1.65 7.50
N ASN A 247 -11.11 0.70 6.80
CA ASN A 247 -10.46 -0.52 6.32
C ASN A 247 -9.32 -0.15 5.36
N TRP A 248 -8.08 -0.50 5.73
CA TRP A 248 -6.88 -0.03 5.02
C TRP A 248 -6.80 -0.57 3.58
N PRO A 249 -6.93 -1.89 3.34
CA PRO A 249 -6.96 -2.43 1.99
C PRO A 249 -8.05 -1.86 1.10
N PHE A 250 -9.26 -1.59 1.62
CA PHE A 250 -10.35 -1.04 0.82
C PHE A 250 -10.02 0.36 0.32
N ASN A 251 -9.39 1.19 1.15
CA ASN A 251 -8.96 2.52 0.77
C ASN A 251 -7.90 2.50 -0.34
N THR A 252 -6.93 1.60 -0.24
CA THR A 252 -5.89 1.46 -1.27
C THR A 252 -6.41 0.79 -2.54
N ALA A 253 -7.34 -0.18 -2.42
CA ALA A 253 -7.99 -0.81 -3.57
C ALA A 253 -8.83 0.21 -4.36
N PHE A 254 -9.57 1.09 -3.67
CA PHE A 254 -10.30 2.18 -4.31
C PHE A 254 -9.39 3.07 -5.15
N ALA A 255 -8.23 3.45 -4.62
CA ALA A 255 -7.28 4.26 -5.38
C ALA A 255 -6.64 3.47 -6.54
N GLY A 256 -6.35 2.19 -6.35
CA GLY A 256 -5.76 1.31 -7.36
C GLY A 256 -6.72 0.83 -8.45
N ARG A 257 -8.04 1.14 -8.34
CA ARG A 257 -9.01 0.78 -9.39
C ARG A 257 -8.82 1.61 -10.67
N PHE A 258 -8.31 2.83 -10.54
CA PHE A 258 -8.09 3.70 -11.70
C PHE A 258 -6.97 3.16 -12.60
N PRO A 259 -7.16 3.15 -13.93
CA PRO A 259 -6.12 2.70 -14.86
C PRO A 259 -4.81 3.44 -14.66
N GLY A 260 -3.68 2.72 -14.61
CA GLY A 260 -2.35 3.29 -14.43
C GLY A 260 -2.05 3.83 -13.03
N MET A 261 -2.95 3.65 -12.07
CA MET A 261 -2.72 3.92 -10.65
C MET A 261 -2.52 2.62 -9.86
N GLN A 262 -1.70 2.68 -8.83
CA GLN A 262 -1.59 1.63 -7.83
C GLN A 262 -1.73 2.22 -6.42
N GLY A 263 -2.33 1.43 -5.53
CA GLY A 263 -2.43 1.73 -4.12
C GLY A 263 -2.20 0.48 -3.30
N PHE A 264 -1.40 0.55 -2.25
CA PHE A 264 -1.15 -0.57 -1.37
C PHE A 264 -0.82 -0.13 0.05
N VAL A 265 -1.05 -1.04 0.98
CA VAL A 265 -0.69 -0.85 2.38
C VAL A 265 0.70 -1.43 2.60
N THR A 266 1.58 -0.67 3.25
CA THR A 266 2.87 -1.18 3.72
C THR A 266 3.22 -0.60 5.08
N ARG A 267 4.35 -1.03 5.64
CA ARG A 267 4.95 -0.47 6.83
C ARG A 267 6.35 0.00 6.52
N LEU A 268 6.69 1.17 7.02
CA LEU A 268 8.03 1.73 6.84
C LEU A 268 8.86 1.52 8.12
N SER A 269 10.17 1.60 7.97
CA SER A 269 11.10 1.38 9.07
C SER A 269 11.17 2.61 9.99
N ASP A 270 11.21 3.81 9.40
CA ASP A 270 11.26 5.07 10.15
C ASP A 270 10.84 6.30 9.31
N ILE A 271 10.97 7.47 9.91
CA ILE A 271 10.57 8.75 9.29
C ILE A 271 11.45 9.16 8.10
N ALA A 272 12.68 8.64 7.97
CA ALA A 272 13.54 8.94 6.83
C ALA A 272 12.96 8.38 5.52
N GLU A 273 12.20 7.28 5.60
CA GLU A 273 11.47 6.76 4.44
C GLU A 273 10.27 7.67 4.05
N LEU A 274 9.61 8.33 5.01
CA LEU A 274 8.61 9.36 4.69
C LEU A 274 9.25 10.58 4.02
N GLU A 275 10.44 10.98 4.50
CA GLU A 275 11.23 12.04 3.89
C GLU A 275 11.60 11.69 2.43
N ALA A 276 12.04 10.45 2.17
CA ALA A 276 12.35 9.98 0.82
C ALA A 276 11.12 10.02 -0.10
N LEU A 277 9.94 9.61 0.38
CA LEU A 277 8.70 9.67 -0.39
C LEU A 277 8.33 11.12 -0.77
N VAL A 278 8.50 12.07 0.15
CA VAL A 278 8.28 13.49 -0.12
C VAL A 278 9.25 14.02 -1.16
N VAL A 279 10.53 13.63 -1.11
CA VAL A 279 11.55 13.98 -2.13
C VAL A 279 11.13 13.43 -3.50
N ASP A 280 10.61 12.21 -3.53
CA ASP A 280 10.16 11.55 -4.74
C ASP A 280 8.79 12.07 -5.25
N GLY A 281 8.17 13.02 -4.52
CA GLY A 281 6.89 13.61 -4.90
C GLY A 281 5.69 12.70 -4.65
N VAL A 282 5.80 11.72 -3.75
CA VAL A 282 4.73 10.80 -3.36
C VAL A 282 4.24 11.18 -1.96
N PRO A 283 3.02 11.73 -1.80
CA PRO A 283 2.46 12.05 -0.49
C PRO A 283 1.95 10.77 0.19
N PRO A 284 2.61 10.27 1.26
CA PRO A 284 2.14 9.09 1.97
C PRO A 284 0.98 9.45 2.93
N ILE A 285 0.00 8.54 3.01
CA ILE A 285 -1.05 8.60 4.03
C ILE A 285 -0.61 7.70 5.18
N ILE A 286 -0.49 8.24 6.39
CA ILE A 286 -0.03 7.48 7.55
C ILE A 286 -1.16 7.30 8.57
N SER A 287 -1.20 6.10 9.19
CA SER A 287 -2.13 5.78 10.28
C SER A 287 -1.47 6.12 11.62
N VAL A 288 -2.10 6.97 12.41
CA VAL A 288 -1.53 7.53 13.65
C VAL A 288 -2.52 7.44 14.81
N SER A 289 -2.03 7.56 16.06
CA SER A 289 -2.88 7.95 17.18
C SER A 289 -3.17 9.45 17.09
N TYR A 290 -4.45 9.82 17.03
CA TYR A 290 -4.88 11.20 17.01
C TYR A 290 -4.39 11.98 18.23
N ASP A 291 -4.57 11.38 19.41
CA ASP A 291 -4.23 12.05 20.68
C ASP A 291 -2.74 12.33 20.81
N VAL A 292 -1.91 11.34 20.45
CA VAL A 292 -0.44 11.48 20.51
C VAL A 292 0.07 12.47 19.46
N LEU A 293 -0.53 12.48 18.25
CA LEU A 293 -0.16 13.44 17.19
C LEU A 293 -0.33 14.87 17.68
N HIS A 294 -1.46 15.15 18.36
CA HIS A 294 -1.80 16.48 18.90
C HIS A 294 -1.23 16.76 20.29
N GLY A 295 -0.28 15.93 20.77
CA GLY A 295 0.42 16.17 22.02
C GLY A 295 -0.42 16.02 23.29
N ARG A 296 -1.53 15.27 23.24
CA ARG A 296 -2.36 15.00 24.41
C ARG A 296 -1.62 14.09 25.39
N ALA A 297 -1.90 14.27 26.69
CA ALA A 297 -1.24 13.52 27.76
C ALA A 297 -1.66 12.04 27.79
N THR A 298 -2.88 11.73 27.36
CA THR A 298 -3.44 10.37 27.33
C THR A 298 -3.79 9.98 25.89
N ASP A 299 -3.37 8.77 25.50
CA ASP A 299 -3.80 8.14 24.25
C ASP A 299 -5.07 7.32 24.55
N GLN A 300 -6.17 7.72 23.94
CA GLN A 300 -7.46 7.02 24.06
C GLN A 300 -7.63 5.92 23.00
N GLY A 301 -6.60 5.64 22.21
CA GLY A 301 -6.64 4.62 21.16
C GLY A 301 -7.39 5.08 19.90
N ASN A 302 -7.62 6.39 19.74
CA ASN A 302 -8.30 6.94 18.55
C ASN A 302 -7.37 6.86 17.34
N GLY A 303 -7.61 5.88 16.47
CA GLY A 303 -6.93 5.78 15.17
C GLY A 303 -7.30 6.94 14.25
N HIS A 304 -6.32 7.45 13.49
CA HIS A 304 -6.52 8.57 12.58
C HIS A 304 -5.61 8.45 11.35
N LEU A 305 -6.04 8.99 10.23
CA LEU A 305 -5.26 9.02 8.98
C LEU A 305 -4.97 10.46 8.61
N VAL A 306 -3.70 10.74 8.33
CA VAL A 306 -3.24 12.05 7.84
C VAL A 306 -2.32 11.89 6.64
N VAL A 307 -2.22 12.90 5.80
CA VAL A 307 -1.31 12.92 4.65
C VAL A 307 -0.05 13.68 5.02
N VAL A 308 1.12 13.05 4.94
CA VAL A 308 2.39 13.77 5.06
C VAL A 308 2.66 14.48 3.73
N VAL A 309 2.70 15.81 3.77
CA VAL A 309 2.85 16.63 2.57
C VAL A 309 4.21 17.30 2.47
N GLY A 310 5.01 17.28 3.53
CA GLY A 310 6.32 17.92 3.51
C GLY A 310 7.01 17.95 4.86
N PHE A 311 8.13 18.68 4.89
CA PHE A 311 8.90 18.94 6.10
C PHE A 311 9.35 20.40 6.11
N THR A 312 9.33 21.02 7.29
CA THR A 312 9.89 22.37 7.50
C THR A 312 11.41 22.37 7.33
N GLU A 313 12.03 23.54 7.29
CA GLU A 313 13.50 23.68 7.25
C GLU A 313 14.19 23.05 8.46
N ASN A 314 13.49 22.92 9.59
CA ASN A 314 13.97 22.27 10.81
C ASN A 314 13.66 20.76 10.86
N GLY A 315 12.99 20.21 9.83
CA GLY A 315 12.66 18.80 9.74
C GLY A 315 11.39 18.38 10.48
N ASP A 316 10.58 19.32 10.95
CA ASP A 316 9.26 19.00 11.48
C ASP A 316 8.29 18.65 10.33
N PRO A 317 7.50 17.56 10.45
CA PRO A 317 6.55 17.19 9.42
C PRO A 317 5.45 18.22 9.20
N ILE A 318 5.10 18.42 7.92
CA ILE A 318 3.90 19.14 7.49
C ILE A 318 2.89 18.09 7.09
N VAL A 319 1.71 18.10 7.71
CA VAL A 319 0.63 17.15 7.42
C VAL A 319 -0.63 17.87 6.95
N ASN A 320 -1.40 17.24 6.08
CA ASN A 320 -2.79 17.59 5.89
C ASN A 320 -3.62 16.67 6.81
N ASP A 321 -4.19 17.25 7.86
CA ASP A 321 -5.07 16.58 8.81
C ASP A 321 -6.53 16.81 8.42
N PRO A 322 -7.28 15.74 8.08
CA PRO A 322 -8.68 15.87 7.67
C PRO A 322 -9.61 16.32 8.81
N TRP A 323 -9.19 16.23 10.08
CA TRP A 323 -10.00 16.68 11.23
C TRP A 323 -9.83 18.19 11.49
N ALA A 324 -10.17 19.02 10.53
CA ALA A 324 -10.12 20.47 10.65
C ALA A 324 -11.51 21.07 10.77
N ARG A 325 -11.80 21.75 11.87
CA ARG A 325 -13.04 22.47 12.14
C ARG A 325 -12.89 23.92 11.69
N PHE A 326 -13.29 24.18 10.47
CA PHE A 326 -13.14 25.53 9.89
C PHE A 326 -13.87 26.60 10.69
N GLU A 327 -15.00 26.25 11.31
CA GLU A 327 -15.76 27.15 12.19
C GLU A 327 -15.01 27.54 13.48
N LYS A 328 -13.95 26.79 13.82
CA LYS A 328 -13.04 27.09 14.95
C LYS A 328 -11.71 27.68 14.51
N GLY A 329 -11.55 27.92 13.21
CA GLY A 329 -10.31 28.42 12.63
C GLY A 329 -9.20 27.35 12.47
N ASP A 330 -9.52 26.05 12.64
CA ASP A 330 -8.57 24.96 12.41
C ASP A 330 -8.14 24.96 10.93
N LYS A 331 -6.90 24.59 10.69
CA LYS A 331 -6.33 24.42 9.35
C LYS A 331 -6.13 22.94 9.06
N VAL A 332 -6.39 22.50 7.83
CA VAL A 332 -6.08 21.14 7.38
C VAL A 332 -4.56 20.95 7.34
N ARG A 333 -3.84 21.90 6.75
CA ARG A 333 -2.37 21.87 6.70
C ARG A 333 -1.79 22.38 8.00
N GLN A 334 -1.02 21.50 8.66
CA GLN A 334 -0.45 21.78 9.98
C GLN A 334 1.00 21.32 10.03
N VAL A 335 1.82 22.04 10.83
CA VAL A 335 3.14 21.56 11.25
C VAL A 335 2.97 20.84 12.58
N VAL A 336 3.48 19.64 12.68
CA VAL A 336 3.46 18.85 13.93
C VAL A 336 4.90 18.60 14.40
N PRO A 337 5.15 18.58 15.71
CA PRO A 337 6.49 18.25 16.21
C PRO A 337 6.91 16.85 15.74
N ARG A 338 8.12 16.73 15.20
CA ARG A 338 8.66 15.46 14.69
C ARG A 338 8.52 14.31 15.68
N ALA A 339 8.84 14.58 16.96
CA ALA A 339 8.74 13.57 18.02
C ALA A 339 7.28 13.09 18.25
N ASN A 340 6.30 13.97 18.09
CA ASN A 340 4.89 13.60 18.21
C ASN A 340 4.46 12.70 17.07
N LEU A 341 4.79 13.05 15.80
CA LEU A 341 4.47 12.24 14.65
C LEU A 341 5.08 10.83 14.76
N VAL A 342 6.37 10.72 15.10
CA VAL A 342 7.06 9.43 15.25
C VAL A 342 6.38 8.56 16.30
N ARG A 343 6.01 9.11 17.45
CA ARG A 343 5.28 8.38 18.49
C ARG A 343 3.87 8.01 18.08
N ALA A 344 3.14 8.96 17.49
CA ALA A 344 1.77 8.72 17.01
C ALA A 344 1.70 7.64 15.93
N TRP A 345 2.66 7.65 15.02
CA TRP A 345 2.73 6.70 13.92
C TRP A 345 3.16 5.28 14.37
N ALA A 346 3.96 5.18 15.43
CA ALA A 346 4.31 3.91 16.04
C ALA A 346 3.08 3.13 16.56
N HIS A 347 1.98 3.81 16.88
CA HIS A 347 0.71 3.20 17.30
C HIS A 347 0.17 2.19 16.28
N SER A 348 0.22 2.51 15.00
CA SER A 348 -0.18 1.61 13.90
C SER A 348 0.99 0.77 13.36
N ARG A 349 2.10 0.67 14.08
CA ARG A 349 3.34 0.00 13.62
C ARG A 349 3.86 0.57 12.31
N ARG A 350 3.78 1.89 12.18
CA ARG A 350 4.24 2.68 11.04
C ARG A 350 3.56 2.29 9.71
N THR A 351 2.27 1.99 9.79
CA THR A 351 1.44 1.71 8.62
C THR A 351 1.29 2.94 7.75
N VAL A 352 1.36 2.72 6.43
CA VAL A 352 1.23 3.75 5.40
C VAL A 352 0.44 3.21 4.21
N TYR A 353 -0.37 4.08 3.59
CA TYR A 353 -0.87 3.86 2.24
C TYR A 353 0.06 4.56 1.27
N LEU A 354 0.50 3.85 0.26
CA LEU A 354 1.19 4.41 -0.89
C LEU A 354 0.27 4.36 -2.09
N ILE A 355 -0.10 5.55 -2.61
CA ILE A 355 -0.97 5.73 -3.77
C ILE A 355 -0.18 6.54 -4.78
N ARG A 356 0.09 5.95 -5.96
CA ARG A 356 0.92 6.57 -7.00
C ARG A 356 0.61 6.00 -8.37
N PRO A 357 1.04 6.67 -9.47
CA PRO A 357 1.04 6.06 -10.79
C PRO A 357 1.93 4.81 -10.84
N GLU A 358 1.52 3.79 -11.58
CA GLU A 358 2.31 2.55 -11.78
C GLU A 358 3.70 2.83 -12.35
N ALA A 359 3.78 3.74 -13.32
CA ALA A 359 5.04 4.14 -13.97
C ALA A 359 5.85 5.17 -13.18
N TRP A 360 5.43 5.55 -11.95
CA TRP A 360 6.15 6.53 -11.16
C TRP A 360 7.43 5.92 -10.60
N LEU A 361 8.56 6.30 -11.19
CA LEU A 361 9.87 5.88 -10.71
C LEU A 361 10.18 6.64 -9.42
N VAL A 362 10.19 5.94 -8.32
CA VAL A 362 10.84 6.41 -7.08
C VAL A 362 12.34 6.49 -7.40
N ARG A 363 12.97 7.64 -7.17
CA ARG A 363 14.42 7.78 -7.40
C ARG A 363 15.15 6.70 -6.61
N GLN A 364 16.03 6.00 -7.30
CA GLN A 364 16.89 4.98 -6.69
C GLN A 364 18.00 5.61 -5.86
#